data_e0ba87184a2bb227f4240322d25370cc
#
_entry.id   e0ba87184a2bb227f4240322d25370cc
#
_cell.length_a   1.000
_cell.length_b   1.000
_cell.length_c   1.000
_cell.angle_alpha   90.00
_cell.angle_beta   90.00
_cell.angle_gamma   90.00
#
_symmetry.space_group_name_H-M   'P 1'
#
loop_
_entity.id
_entity.type
_entity.pdbx_description
1 polymer ?
#
loop_
_entity_poly.entity_id
_entity_poly.type
_entity_poly.pdbx_seq_one_letter_code
_entity_poly.pdbx_strand_id
1 'polypeptide(L)'
;MQPPPSPDPKAFAHVDTWVFDLDNTLYPVACGPYPQIDTRIRDYIARTLHVAADEAHRKQKHYFYTYGTSLLGLIREHGTDPQDFLAYVHDVDLACIPANPALREALQNLRGRKIIFTNADTPYAERVLERLGIADCFAGIFDIVAADYVPKPHMATYERMLARHKIAPRTAAMVEDLPRNLEPAAQLGMTTVWIKNDGAWALPPDRKADLMREFEAMGRAHHVVEDLATWVRAVAGTPQAR
;
A
#
# COMPACT_ATOMS: atom_id res chain seq x y z
N MET A 1 8.45 20.03 17.00
CA MET A 1 9.06 19.56 15.73
C MET A 1 8.51 20.47 14.63
N GLN A 2 9.31 21.06 13.77
CA GLN A 2 8.80 21.83 12.63
C GLN A 2 8.15 20.85 11.64
N PRO A 3 6.99 21.23 11.04
CA PRO A 3 6.38 20.41 9.99
C PRO A 3 7.39 20.23 8.84
N PRO A 4 7.37 19.08 8.16
CA PRO A 4 8.24 18.88 7.00
C PRO A 4 7.98 20.00 5.96
N PRO A 5 9.00 20.45 5.24
CA PRO A 5 8.83 21.48 4.23
C PRO A 5 7.84 21.01 3.17
N SER A 6 6.98 21.93 2.70
CA SER A 6 6.07 21.65 1.60
C SER A 6 6.88 21.15 0.38
N PRO A 7 6.39 20.12 -0.34
CA PRO A 7 7.11 19.63 -1.51
C PRO A 7 7.24 20.72 -2.58
N ASP A 8 8.40 20.77 -3.24
CA ASP A 8 8.56 21.59 -4.45
C ASP A 8 7.83 20.88 -5.61
N PRO A 9 6.78 21.46 -6.21
CA PRO A 9 6.08 20.86 -7.36
C PRO A 9 7.01 20.54 -8.54
N LYS A 10 8.09 21.31 -8.69
CA LYS A 10 9.08 21.11 -9.76
C LYS A 10 9.83 19.79 -9.62
N ALA A 11 9.98 19.26 -8.41
CA ALA A 11 10.60 17.96 -8.18
C ALA A 11 9.82 16.80 -8.84
N PHE A 12 8.53 16.99 -9.12
CA PHE A 12 7.64 16.01 -9.72
C PHE A 12 7.26 16.34 -11.18
N ALA A 13 7.85 17.37 -11.79
CA ALA A 13 7.52 17.78 -13.15
C ALA A 13 7.75 16.69 -14.20
N HIS A 14 8.61 15.72 -13.91
CA HIS A 14 8.91 14.55 -14.76
C HIS A 14 7.91 13.40 -14.58
N VAL A 15 7.02 13.45 -13.57
CA VAL A 15 6.12 12.35 -13.24
C VAL A 15 4.84 12.43 -14.09
N ASP A 16 4.62 11.41 -14.92
CA ASP A 16 3.42 11.23 -15.73
C ASP A 16 2.49 10.13 -15.19
N THR A 17 3.02 9.27 -14.30
CA THR A 17 2.25 8.16 -13.70
C THR A 17 2.54 8.05 -12.21
N TRP A 18 1.45 8.03 -11.43
CA TRP A 18 1.47 7.85 -9.99
C TRP A 18 0.98 6.46 -9.63
N VAL A 19 1.79 5.71 -8.90
CA VAL A 19 1.46 4.37 -8.41
C VAL A 19 1.24 4.47 -6.91
N PHE A 20 0.02 4.26 -6.47
CA PHE A 20 -0.36 4.34 -5.05
C PHE A 20 -0.57 2.93 -4.50
N ASP A 21 0.02 2.65 -3.35
CA ASP A 21 -0.49 1.61 -2.49
C ASP A 21 -1.88 2.01 -1.94
N LEU A 22 -2.60 1.06 -1.37
CA LEU A 22 -3.97 1.24 -0.90
C LEU A 22 -4.03 1.37 0.63
N ASP A 23 -3.73 0.28 1.32
CA ASP A 23 -3.97 0.13 2.75
C ASP A 23 -2.96 0.94 3.57
N ASN A 24 -3.47 1.77 4.49
CA ASN A 24 -2.66 2.69 5.31
C ASN A 24 -1.89 3.76 4.52
N THR A 25 -2.07 3.79 3.20
CA THR A 25 -1.53 4.81 2.30
C THR A 25 -2.61 5.83 1.93
N LEU A 26 -3.77 5.40 1.40
CA LEU A 26 -4.87 6.30 1.01
C LEU A 26 -5.77 6.70 2.19
N TYR A 27 -5.66 6.02 3.31
CA TYR A 27 -6.33 6.33 4.57
C TYR A 27 -5.42 6.01 5.76
N PRO A 28 -5.57 6.72 6.89
CA PRO A 28 -4.74 6.48 8.07
C PRO A 28 -5.00 5.10 8.70
N VAL A 29 -3.96 4.46 9.23
CA VAL A 29 -4.04 3.20 9.97
C VAL A 29 -5.10 3.24 11.06
N ALA A 30 -5.25 4.38 11.75
CA ALA A 30 -6.17 4.54 12.88
C ALA A 30 -7.65 4.36 12.52
N CYS A 31 -8.02 4.55 11.25
CA CYS A 31 -9.40 4.39 10.78
C CYS A 31 -9.55 3.27 9.73
N GLY A 32 -8.53 2.42 9.59
CA GLY A 32 -8.55 1.33 8.62
C GLY A 32 -9.12 0.01 9.16
N PRO A 33 -9.50 -0.89 8.26
CA PRO A 33 -10.03 -2.21 8.60
C PRO A 33 -8.95 -3.23 9.00
N TYR A 34 -7.68 -2.83 9.01
CA TYR A 34 -6.55 -3.74 9.22
C TYR A 34 -6.66 -4.61 10.48
N PRO A 35 -7.13 -4.13 11.64
CA PRO A 35 -7.34 -4.98 12.81
C PRO A 35 -8.34 -6.12 12.58
N GLN A 36 -9.37 -5.89 11.75
CA GLN A 36 -10.32 -6.93 11.36
C GLN A 36 -9.64 -7.94 10.44
N ILE A 37 -8.91 -7.47 9.43
CA ILE A 37 -8.15 -8.31 8.48
C ILE A 37 -7.12 -9.16 9.23
N ASP A 38 -6.33 -8.57 10.13
CA ASP A 38 -5.33 -9.30 10.94
C ASP A 38 -5.96 -10.43 11.75
N THR A 39 -7.12 -10.17 12.36
CA THR A 39 -7.88 -11.18 13.09
C THR A 39 -8.38 -12.29 12.15
N ARG A 40 -8.99 -11.93 11.01
CA ARG A 40 -9.51 -12.91 10.05
C ARG A 40 -8.41 -13.76 9.41
N ILE A 41 -7.23 -13.21 9.16
CA ILE A 41 -6.06 -14.00 8.72
C ILE A 41 -5.71 -15.06 9.76
N ARG A 42 -5.64 -14.68 11.03
CA ARG A 42 -5.34 -15.60 12.12
C ARG A 42 -6.41 -16.69 12.26
N ASP A 43 -7.69 -16.31 12.19
CA ASP A 43 -8.81 -17.24 12.29
C ASP A 43 -8.84 -18.20 11.10
N TYR A 44 -8.52 -17.71 9.89
CA TYR A 44 -8.38 -18.54 8.71
C TYR A 44 -7.27 -19.59 8.89
N ILE A 45 -6.09 -19.18 9.36
CA ILE A 45 -4.97 -20.09 9.66
C ILE A 45 -5.36 -21.12 10.70
N ALA A 46 -5.98 -20.69 11.82
CA ALA A 46 -6.40 -21.59 12.89
C ALA A 46 -7.36 -22.66 12.37
N ARG A 47 -8.37 -22.25 11.58
CA ARG A 47 -9.37 -23.14 11.00
C ARG A 47 -8.78 -24.10 9.97
N THR A 48 -7.99 -23.57 9.02
CA THR A 48 -7.48 -24.34 7.88
C THR A 48 -6.39 -25.34 8.31
N LEU A 49 -5.56 -24.97 9.28
CA LEU A 49 -4.48 -25.83 9.77
C LEU A 49 -4.84 -26.61 11.03
N HIS A 50 -6.07 -26.45 11.56
CA HIS A 50 -6.52 -27.10 12.80
C HIS A 50 -5.58 -26.86 13.99
N VAL A 51 -5.10 -25.63 14.15
CA VAL A 51 -4.18 -25.22 15.21
C VAL A 51 -4.83 -24.24 16.20
N ALA A 52 -4.28 -24.16 17.41
CA ALA A 52 -4.73 -23.20 18.41
C ALA A 52 -4.44 -21.74 17.97
N ALA A 53 -5.18 -20.77 18.53
CA ALA A 53 -5.07 -19.36 18.17
C ALA A 53 -3.65 -18.80 18.31
N ASP A 54 -2.91 -19.18 19.37
CA ASP A 54 -1.53 -18.73 19.58
C ASP A 54 -0.57 -19.30 18.52
N GLU A 55 -0.78 -20.55 18.10
CA GLU A 55 -0.02 -21.14 17.02
C GLU A 55 -0.34 -20.47 15.68
N ALA A 56 -1.61 -20.21 15.41
CA ALA A 56 -2.04 -19.49 14.23
C ALA A 56 -1.40 -18.11 14.14
N HIS A 57 -1.33 -17.38 15.27
CA HIS A 57 -0.65 -16.09 15.32
C HIS A 57 0.85 -16.20 15.02
N ARG A 58 1.55 -17.21 15.59
CA ARG A 58 2.97 -17.44 15.27
C ARG A 58 3.18 -17.74 13.80
N LYS A 59 2.33 -18.60 13.21
CA LYS A 59 2.37 -18.92 11.78
C LYS A 59 2.09 -17.71 10.89
N GLN A 60 1.09 -16.90 11.23
CA GLN A 60 0.79 -15.63 10.53
C GLN A 60 2.02 -14.73 10.46
N LYS A 61 2.71 -14.51 11.59
CA LYS A 61 3.91 -13.70 11.64
C LYS A 61 5.07 -14.34 10.87
N HIS A 62 5.27 -15.64 11.02
CA HIS A 62 6.28 -16.38 10.26
C HIS A 62 6.07 -16.23 8.75
N TYR A 63 4.85 -16.44 8.25
CA TYR A 63 4.56 -16.31 6.82
C TYR A 63 4.77 -14.88 6.32
N PHE A 64 4.33 -13.88 7.08
CA PHE A 64 4.52 -12.49 6.72
C PHE A 64 6.00 -12.10 6.58
N TYR A 65 6.84 -12.57 7.51
CA TYR A 65 8.27 -12.25 7.47
C TYR A 65 9.06 -13.09 6.46
N THR A 66 8.67 -14.33 6.23
CA THR A 66 9.38 -15.25 5.33
C THR A 66 8.98 -15.06 3.88
N TYR A 67 7.69 -14.84 3.63
CA TYR A 67 7.12 -14.83 2.27
C TYR A 67 6.57 -13.46 1.84
N GLY A 68 6.54 -12.47 2.74
CA GLY A 68 5.99 -11.14 2.46
C GLY A 68 4.50 -11.01 2.77
N THR A 69 3.71 -12.08 2.65
CA THR A 69 2.30 -12.15 3.07
C THR A 69 1.96 -13.52 3.66
N SER A 70 0.91 -13.55 4.50
CA SER A 70 0.37 -14.80 5.01
C SER A 70 -0.20 -15.68 3.90
N LEU A 71 -0.78 -15.08 2.87
CA LEU A 71 -1.32 -15.79 1.71
C LEU A 71 -0.24 -16.61 1.00
N LEU A 72 0.90 -15.97 0.65
CA LEU A 72 1.96 -16.69 -0.07
C LEU A 72 2.54 -17.83 0.78
N GLY A 73 2.69 -17.64 2.09
CA GLY A 73 3.10 -18.70 3.01
C GLY A 73 2.13 -19.88 3.01
N LEU A 74 0.82 -19.61 3.09
CA LEU A 74 -0.22 -20.65 3.05
C LEU A 74 -0.25 -21.39 1.71
N ILE A 75 -0.09 -20.68 0.58
CA ILE A 75 0.01 -21.32 -0.74
C ILE A 75 1.22 -22.25 -0.80
N ARG A 76 2.39 -21.77 -0.38
CA ARG A 76 3.66 -22.50 -0.49
C ARG A 76 3.74 -23.71 0.41
N GLU A 77 3.29 -23.61 1.65
CA GLU A 77 3.43 -24.67 2.64
C GLU A 77 2.23 -25.64 2.69
N HIS A 78 1.04 -25.17 2.28
CA HIS A 78 -0.20 -25.91 2.49
C HIS A 78 -1.07 -26.07 1.24
N GLY A 79 -0.69 -25.46 0.10
CA GLY A 79 -1.50 -25.52 -1.12
C GLY A 79 -2.87 -24.84 -0.98
N THR A 80 -2.99 -23.85 -0.09
CA THR A 80 -4.24 -23.13 0.17
C THR A 80 -4.77 -22.50 -1.11
N ASP A 81 -6.09 -22.61 -1.34
CA ASP A 81 -6.76 -21.86 -2.40
C ASP A 81 -6.71 -20.35 -2.10
N PRO A 82 -6.04 -19.56 -2.94
CA PRO A 82 -5.92 -18.13 -2.70
C PRO A 82 -7.25 -17.39 -2.79
N GLN A 83 -8.20 -17.85 -3.59
CA GLN A 83 -9.50 -17.21 -3.73
C GLN A 83 -10.35 -17.36 -2.46
N ASP A 84 -10.36 -18.58 -1.87
CA ASP A 84 -11.03 -18.82 -0.59
C ASP A 84 -10.43 -17.97 0.54
N PHE A 85 -9.09 -17.87 0.58
CA PHE A 85 -8.42 -17.00 1.54
C PHE A 85 -8.81 -15.53 1.39
N LEU A 86 -8.70 -14.98 0.17
CA LEU A 86 -8.99 -13.57 -0.10
C LEU A 86 -10.44 -13.23 0.18
N ALA A 87 -11.37 -14.05 -0.27
CA ALA A 87 -12.80 -13.86 0.00
C ALA A 87 -13.10 -13.85 1.50
N TYR A 88 -12.44 -14.71 2.28
CA TYR A 88 -12.64 -14.76 3.72
C TYR A 88 -12.00 -13.54 4.43
N VAL A 89 -10.74 -13.21 4.14
CA VAL A 89 -10.03 -12.18 4.92
C VAL A 89 -10.49 -10.76 4.60
N HIS A 90 -10.97 -10.52 3.39
CA HIS A 90 -11.47 -9.21 2.95
C HIS A 90 -12.97 -8.99 3.17
N ASP A 91 -13.69 -9.97 3.72
CA ASP A 91 -15.08 -9.80 4.17
C ASP A 91 -15.11 -9.04 5.51
N VAL A 92 -14.82 -7.75 5.47
CA VAL A 92 -14.71 -6.82 6.61
C VAL A 92 -15.63 -5.63 6.45
N ASP A 93 -16.01 -5.05 7.59
CA ASP A 93 -16.76 -3.79 7.62
C ASP A 93 -15.82 -2.61 7.32
N LEU A 94 -16.13 -1.88 6.27
CA LEU A 94 -15.41 -0.68 5.84
C LEU A 94 -16.05 0.63 6.34
N ALA A 95 -17.08 0.57 7.19
CA ALA A 95 -17.74 1.76 7.72
C ALA A 95 -16.79 2.66 8.53
N CYS A 96 -15.71 2.08 9.06
CA CYS A 96 -14.64 2.81 9.75
C CYS A 96 -13.85 3.76 8.83
N ILE A 97 -13.86 3.56 7.51
CA ILE A 97 -13.17 4.42 6.54
C ILE A 97 -14.09 5.60 6.19
N PRO A 98 -13.76 6.84 6.57
CA PRO A 98 -14.54 8.00 6.19
C PRO A 98 -14.27 8.41 4.73
N ALA A 99 -15.26 9.01 4.08
CA ALA A 99 -15.01 9.68 2.80
C ALA A 99 -13.96 10.80 2.96
N ASN A 100 -13.11 10.97 1.96
CA ASN A 100 -12.03 11.96 1.99
C ASN A 100 -12.13 12.95 0.80
N PRO A 101 -13.04 13.95 0.87
CA PRO A 101 -13.22 14.91 -0.20
C PRO A 101 -11.97 15.77 -0.45
N ALA A 102 -11.15 16.01 0.57
CA ALA A 102 -9.89 16.74 0.41
C ALA A 102 -8.87 15.97 -0.43
N LEU A 103 -8.75 14.66 -0.20
CA LEU A 103 -7.91 13.79 -1.02
C LEU A 103 -8.46 13.65 -2.44
N ARG A 104 -9.80 13.55 -2.59
CA ARG A 104 -10.46 13.52 -3.89
C ARG A 104 -10.10 14.73 -4.73
N GLU A 105 -10.32 15.93 -4.19
CA GLU A 105 -9.99 17.20 -4.86
C GLU A 105 -8.50 17.26 -5.24
N ALA A 106 -7.61 16.88 -4.33
CA ALA A 106 -6.18 16.86 -4.58
C ALA A 106 -5.80 15.90 -5.71
N LEU A 107 -6.36 14.66 -5.71
CA LEU A 107 -6.11 13.67 -6.76
C LEU A 107 -6.66 14.08 -8.12
N GLN A 108 -7.82 14.75 -8.17
CA GLN A 108 -8.40 15.27 -9.43
C GLN A 108 -7.53 16.37 -10.06
N ASN A 109 -6.87 17.18 -9.23
CA ASN A 109 -5.96 18.23 -9.69
C ASN A 109 -4.54 17.72 -9.98
N LEU A 110 -4.17 16.53 -9.47
CA LEU A 110 -2.86 15.93 -9.70
C LEU A 110 -2.74 15.46 -11.15
N ARG A 111 -1.83 16.06 -11.89
CA ARG A 111 -1.56 15.67 -13.29
C ARG A 111 -0.99 14.26 -13.37
N GLY A 112 -1.25 13.61 -14.51
CA GLY A 112 -0.76 12.26 -14.76
C GLY A 112 -1.77 11.17 -14.41
N ARG A 113 -1.47 9.96 -14.88
CA ARG A 113 -2.28 8.76 -14.66
C ARG A 113 -2.05 8.25 -13.24
N LYS A 114 -3.08 7.73 -12.60
CA LYS A 114 -3.02 7.17 -11.25
C LYS A 114 -3.43 5.70 -11.28
N ILE A 115 -2.63 4.83 -10.68
CA ILE A 115 -2.81 3.40 -10.61
C ILE A 115 -2.72 2.96 -9.16
N ILE A 116 -3.58 2.04 -8.74
CA ILE A 116 -3.44 1.33 -7.46
C ILE A 116 -2.53 0.13 -7.66
N PHE A 117 -1.60 -0.07 -6.72
CA PHE A 117 -0.75 -1.25 -6.63
C PHE A 117 -0.78 -1.82 -5.22
N THR A 118 -1.56 -2.87 -5.01
CA THR A 118 -1.86 -3.40 -3.68
C THR A 118 -1.56 -4.90 -3.56
N ASN A 119 -1.28 -5.36 -2.33
CA ASN A 119 -1.24 -6.77 -1.97
C ASN A 119 -2.63 -7.34 -1.59
N ALA A 120 -3.68 -6.53 -1.64
CA ALA A 120 -5.07 -6.96 -1.56
C ALA A 120 -5.59 -7.39 -2.94
N ASP A 121 -6.84 -7.87 -3.01
CA ASP A 121 -7.54 -8.15 -4.26
C ASP A 121 -8.36 -6.97 -4.77
N THR A 122 -8.72 -7.00 -6.04
CA THR A 122 -9.51 -5.93 -6.69
C THR A 122 -10.85 -5.70 -6.03
N PRO A 123 -11.68 -6.72 -5.69
CA PRO A 123 -12.99 -6.49 -5.07
C PRO A 123 -12.91 -5.72 -3.74
N TYR A 124 -11.90 -6.01 -2.91
CA TYR A 124 -11.67 -5.26 -1.68
C TYR A 124 -11.20 -3.83 -1.98
N ALA A 125 -10.23 -3.69 -2.89
CA ALA A 125 -9.69 -2.38 -3.26
C ALA A 125 -10.78 -1.44 -3.80
N GLU A 126 -11.68 -1.91 -4.64
CA GLU A 126 -12.81 -1.15 -5.18
C GLU A 126 -13.72 -0.66 -4.06
N ARG A 127 -14.09 -1.53 -3.11
CA ARG A 127 -14.90 -1.15 -1.93
C ARG A 127 -14.24 -0.07 -1.09
N VAL A 128 -12.92 -0.14 -0.88
CA VAL A 128 -12.15 0.89 -0.15
C VAL A 128 -12.17 2.21 -0.91
N LEU A 129 -11.91 2.21 -2.21
CA LEU A 129 -11.90 3.40 -3.05
C LEU A 129 -13.28 4.06 -3.12
N GLU A 130 -14.35 3.28 -3.18
CA GLU A 130 -15.75 3.77 -3.10
C GLU A 130 -16.03 4.45 -1.76
N ARG A 131 -15.63 3.82 -0.64
CA ARG A 131 -15.79 4.41 0.70
C ARG A 131 -15.06 5.75 0.84
N LEU A 132 -13.85 5.84 0.31
CA LEU A 132 -13.08 7.10 0.27
C LEU A 132 -13.69 8.14 -0.68
N GLY A 133 -14.53 7.72 -1.63
CA GLY A 133 -15.11 8.57 -2.66
C GLY A 133 -14.12 8.99 -3.75
N ILE A 134 -13.11 8.14 -4.04
CA ILE A 134 -12.02 8.43 -4.98
C ILE A 134 -11.84 7.40 -6.10
N ALA A 135 -12.79 6.47 -6.26
CA ALA A 135 -12.66 5.37 -7.22
C ALA A 135 -12.41 5.87 -8.66
N ASP A 136 -13.09 6.93 -9.07
CA ASP A 136 -12.97 7.57 -10.39
C ASP A 136 -11.66 8.36 -10.61
N CYS A 137 -10.83 8.52 -9.57
CA CYS A 137 -9.51 9.15 -9.69
C CYS A 137 -8.44 8.20 -10.26
N PHE A 138 -8.70 6.89 -10.30
CA PHE A 138 -7.72 5.87 -10.68
C PHE A 138 -8.06 5.24 -12.03
N ALA A 139 -7.05 5.07 -12.87
CA ALA A 139 -7.19 4.47 -14.20
C ALA A 139 -7.12 2.93 -14.19
N GLY A 140 -6.78 2.32 -13.05
CA GLY A 140 -6.73 0.88 -12.88
C GLY A 140 -6.12 0.44 -11.57
N ILE A 141 -6.26 -0.86 -11.31
CA ILE A 141 -5.74 -1.54 -10.12
C ILE A 141 -4.83 -2.68 -10.59
N PHE A 142 -3.66 -2.78 -9.98
CA PHE A 142 -2.79 -3.95 -10.04
C PHE A 142 -2.78 -4.58 -8.66
N ASP A 143 -3.42 -5.73 -8.55
CA ASP A 143 -3.69 -6.43 -7.31
C ASP A 143 -2.85 -7.70 -7.16
N ILE A 144 -3.02 -8.41 -6.04
CA ILE A 144 -2.30 -9.65 -5.74
C ILE A 144 -2.62 -10.77 -6.73
N VAL A 145 -3.81 -10.79 -7.35
CA VAL A 145 -4.20 -11.77 -8.35
C VAL A 145 -3.47 -11.50 -9.66
N ALA A 146 -3.42 -10.24 -10.10
CA ALA A 146 -2.64 -9.82 -11.27
C ALA A 146 -1.14 -10.05 -11.09
N ALA A 147 -0.67 -10.05 -9.84
CA ALA A 147 0.69 -10.39 -9.45
C ALA A 147 0.98 -11.90 -9.39
N ASP A 148 -0.02 -12.75 -9.70
CA ASP A 148 0.10 -14.21 -9.59
C ASP A 148 0.43 -14.65 -8.14
N TYR A 149 -0.18 -13.95 -7.18
CA TYR A 149 -0.01 -14.11 -5.73
C TYR A 149 1.42 -13.89 -5.20
N VAL A 150 2.30 -13.32 -6.02
CA VAL A 150 3.64 -12.88 -5.58
C VAL A 150 3.52 -11.43 -5.07
N PRO A 151 3.68 -11.19 -3.76
CA PRO A 151 3.39 -9.86 -3.19
C PRO A 151 4.53 -8.85 -3.40
N LYS A 152 4.27 -7.58 -3.14
CA LYS A 152 5.31 -6.63 -2.78
C LYS A 152 6.04 -7.15 -1.52
N PRO A 153 7.38 -7.02 -1.41
CA PRO A 153 8.34 -6.26 -2.24
C PRO A 153 9.07 -7.09 -3.31
N HIS A 154 8.55 -8.20 -3.78
CA HIS A 154 9.23 -9.00 -4.81
C HIS A 154 9.41 -8.22 -6.13
N MET A 155 10.63 -8.07 -6.61
CA MET A 155 10.98 -7.31 -7.81
C MET A 155 10.14 -7.69 -9.04
N ALA A 156 9.94 -8.98 -9.29
CA ALA A 156 9.15 -9.48 -10.41
C ALA A 156 7.71 -8.94 -10.43
N THR A 157 7.14 -8.63 -9.26
CA THR A 157 5.79 -8.05 -9.14
C THR A 157 5.76 -6.61 -9.65
N TYR A 158 6.81 -5.84 -9.38
CA TYR A 158 6.96 -4.47 -9.89
C TYR A 158 7.15 -4.46 -11.41
N GLU A 159 8.04 -5.30 -11.92
CA GLU A 159 8.26 -5.43 -13.35
C GLU A 159 6.97 -5.82 -14.09
N ARG A 160 6.18 -6.75 -13.53
CA ARG A 160 4.89 -7.16 -14.07
C ARG A 160 3.87 -6.02 -14.05
N MET A 161 3.79 -5.26 -12.96
CA MET A 161 2.93 -4.08 -12.84
C MET A 161 3.30 -3.01 -13.87
N LEU A 162 4.58 -2.68 -13.99
CA LEU A 162 5.07 -1.71 -14.97
C LEU A 162 4.75 -2.14 -16.42
N ALA A 163 5.00 -3.41 -16.75
CA ALA A 163 4.72 -3.96 -18.07
C ALA A 163 3.21 -3.94 -18.39
N ARG A 164 2.35 -4.41 -17.46
CA ARG A 164 0.89 -4.47 -17.65
C ARG A 164 0.29 -3.09 -17.89
N HIS A 165 0.74 -2.10 -17.14
CA HIS A 165 0.24 -0.73 -17.23
C HIS A 165 1.04 0.17 -18.18
N LYS A 166 2.07 -0.36 -18.84
CA LYS A 166 2.95 0.36 -19.78
C LYS A 166 3.53 1.63 -19.11
N ILE A 167 4.13 1.45 -17.95
CA ILE A 167 4.70 2.53 -17.13
C ILE A 167 6.21 2.56 -17.36
N ALA A 168 6.75 3.73 -17.67
CA ALA A 168 8.20 3.97 -17.69
C ALA A 168 8.64 4.34 -16.25
N PRO A 169 9.52 3.56 -15.59
CA PRO A 169 9.85 3.80 -14.19
C PRO A 169 10.37 5.21 -13.91
N ARG A 170 11.22 5.74 -14.80
CA ARG A 170 11.85 7.05 -14.63
C ARG A 170 10.88 8.24 -14.69
N THR A 171 9.68 8.05 -15.19
CA THR A 171 8.60 9.05 -15.18
C THR A 171 7.45 8.67 -14.26
N ALA A 172 7.69 7.72 -13.35
CA ALA A 172 6.72 7.28 -12.38
C ALA A 172 7.13 7.60 -10.95
N ALA A 173 6.13 7.80 -10.10
CA ALA A 173 6.31 7.92 -8.65
C ALA A 173 5.50 6.83 -7.95
N MET A 174 6.09 6.20 -6.91
CA MET A 174 5.39 5.26 -6.04
C MET A 174 5.18 5.86 -4.66
N VAL A 175 3.94 5.80 -4.18
CA VAL A 175 3.47 6.29 -2.89
C VAL A 175 3.09 5.08 -2.03
N GLU A 176 3.72 4.90 -0.88
CA GLU A 176 3.65 3.66 -0.09
C GLU A 176 3.94 3.95 1.38
N ASP A 177 3.35 3.19 2.30
CA ASP A 177 3.56 3.34 3.74
C ASP A 177 4.63 2.39 4.32
N LEU A 178 4.95 1.29 3.63
CA LEU A 178 6.01 0.35 4.03
C LEU A 178 7.33 0.65 3.29
N PRO A 179 8.40 1.08 3.97
CA PRO A 179 9.70 1.38 3.34
C PRO A 179 10.23 0.25 2.47
N ARG A 180 10.14 -1.00 2.93
CA ARG A 180 10.59 -2.18 2.18
C ARG A 180 9.91 -2.32 0.80
N ASN A 181 8.68 -1.83 0.65
CA ASN A 181 7.96 -1.85 -0.62
C ASN A 181 8.40 -0.70 -1.55
N LEU A 182 9.07 0.32 -1.05
CA LEU A 182 9.66 1.39 -1.88
C LEU A 182 11.01 0.99 -2.48
N GLU A 183 11.71 0.04 -1.88
CA GLU A 183 13.06 -0.35 -2.32
C GLU A 183 13.10 -0.84 -3.77
N PRO A 184 12.26 -1.82 -4.21
CA PRO A 184 12.26 -2.25 -5.61
C PRO A 184 11.86 -1.12 -6.58
N ALA A 185 10.95 -0.22 -6.19
CA ALA A 185 10.58 0.93 -6.99
C ALA A 185 11.77 1.88 -7.20
N ALA A 186 12.53 2.15 -6.14
CA ALA A 186 13.75 2.96 -6.22
C ALA A 186 14.82 2.31 -7.10
N GLN A 187 15.03 0.99 -6.98
CA GLN A 187 15.99 0.24 -7.83
C GLN A 187 15.61 0.30 -9.30
N LEU A 188 14.34 0.35 -9.63
CA LEU A 188 13.85 0.50 -11.01
C LEU A 188 13.92 1.97 -11.50
N GLY A 189 14.24 2.91 -10.63
CA GLY A 189 14.39 4.33 -10.96
C GLY A 189 13.11 5.14 -10.84
N MET A 190 12.11 4.66 -10.12
CA MET A 190 10.91 5.43 -9.78
C MET A 190 11.23 6.47 -8.70
N THR A 191 10.52 7.60 -8.71
CA THR A 191 10.48 8.49 -7.56
C THR A 191 9.70 7.82 -6.44
N THR A 192 10.22 7.82 -5.20
CA THR A 192 9.57 7.18 -4.06
C THR A 192 9.07 8.19 -3.05
N VAL A 193 7.86 7.96 -2.55
CA VAL A 193 7.18 8.78 -1.56
C VAL A 193 6.71 7.88 -0.44
N TRP A 194 7.30 8.09 0.74
CA TRP A 194 6.94 7.33 1.93
C TRP A 194 5.90 8.06 2.76
N ILE A 195 4.74 7.42 2.95
CA ILE A 195 3.72 7.88 3.89
C ILE A 195 4.11 7.39 5.29
N LYS A 196 4.59 8.33 6.11
CA LYS A 196 5.00 8.05 7.47
C LYS A 196 3.77 8.01 8.39
N ASN A 197 3.34 6.81 8.73
CA ASN A 197 2.32 6.60 9.73
C ASN A 197 2.93 6.69 11.13
N ASP A 198 2.58 7.71 11.92
CA ASP A 198 3.07 7.92 13.29
C ASP A 198 2.61 6.82 14.24
N GLY A 199 3.24 5.67 14.12
CA GLY A 199 3.21 4.64 15.14
C GLY A 199 1.90 3.94 15.40
N ALA A 200 0.91 4.13 14.56
CA ALA A 200 -0.37 3.43 14.63
C ALA A 200 -0.27 1.95 14.20
N TRP A 201 0.85 1.51 13.62
CA TRP A 201 1.14 0.10 13.52
C TRP A 201 1.21 -0.49 14.93
N ALA A 202 0.37 -1.46 15.22
CA ALA A 202 0.53 -2.32 16.39
C ALA A 202 1.79 -3.21 16.24
N LEU A 203 2.89 -2.60 15.81
CA LEU A 203 4.18 -3.24 15.74
C LEU A 203 4.84 -3.17 17.10
N PRO A 204 5.44 -4.26 17.56
CA PRO A 204 6.34 -4.24 18.70
C PRO A 204 7.40 -3.13 18.52
N PRO A 205 7.88 -2.49 19.63
CA PRO A 205 8.84 -1.38 19.55
C PRO A 205 10.12 -1.69 18.78
N ASP A 206 10.59 -2.94 18.87
CA ASP A 206 11.74 -3.46 18.11
C ASP A 206 11.49 -3.45 16.59
N ARG A 207 10.27 -3.75 16.15
CA ARG A 207 9.91 -3.74 14.73
C ARG A 207 9.73 -2.33 14.18
N LYS A 208 9.32 -1.35 15.03
CA LYS A 208 9.39 0.06 14.66
C LYS A 208 10.82 0.51 14.37
N ALA A 209 11.76 0.09 15.22
CA ALA A 209 13.17 0.39 15.05
C ALA A 209 13.75 -0.29 13.79
N ASP A 210 13.27 -1.50 13.44
CA ASP A 210 13.67 -2.18 12.22
C ASP A 210 13.18 -1.44 10.97
N LEU A 211 11.90 -1.03 10.93
CA LEU A 211 11.36 -0.23 9.84
C LEU A 211 12.09 1.10 9.64
N MET A 212 12.45 1.76 10.74
CA MET A 212 13.24 2.99 10.67
C MET A 212 14.64 2.72 10.15
N ARG A 213 15.28 1.62 10.57
CA ARG A 213 16.60 1.21 10.05
C ARG A 213 16.54 0.80 8.58
N GLU A 214 15.48 0.07 8.16
CA GLU A 214 15.24 -0.24 6.75
C GLU A 214 15.13 1.04 5.92
N PHE A 215 14.38 2.03 6.42
CA PHE A 215 14.26 3.34 5.78
C PHE A 215 15.59 4.09 5.70
N GLU A 216 16.37 4.13 6.79
CA GLU A 216 17.69 4.74 6.83
C GLU A 216 18.68 4.02 5.92
N ALA A 217 18.64 2.68 5.86
CA ALA A 217 19.49 1.85 5.01
C ALA A 217 19.16 2.00 3.52
N MET A 218 17.89 2.27 3.16
CA MET A 218 17.49 2.58 1.77
C MET A 218 18.13 3.88 1.25
N GLY A 219 18.73 4.67 2.17
CA GLY A 219 19.55 5.83 1.83
C GLY A 219 18.86 6.95 1.07
N ARG A 220 17.60 6.82 0.66
CA ARG A 220 16.82 7.83 -0.07
C ARG A 220 15.41 7.33 -0.41
N ALA A 221 14.43 7.37 0.51
CA ALA A 221 13.11 7.73 0.00
C ALA A 221 13.23 9.18 -0.42
N HIS A 222 12.85 9.47 -1.65
CA HIS A 222 13.03 10.83 -2.17
C HIS A 222 12.18 11.84 -1.40
N HIS A 223 11.04 11.38 -0.82
CA HIS A 223 10.11 12.23 -0.08
C HIS A 223 9.46 11.49 1.09
N VAL A 224 9.30 12.17 2.22
CA VAL A 224 8.59 11.68 3.42
C VAL A 224 7.37 12.55 3.65
N VAL A 225 6.22 11.94 3.88
CA VAL A 225 4.92 12.59 3.94
C VAL A 225 4.14 12.11 5.16
N GLU A 226 3.54 13.03 5.91
CA GLU A 226 2.70 12.72 7.08
C GLU A 226 1.21 12.84 6.77
N ASP A 227 0.83 13.73 5.84
CA ASP A 227 -0.56 13.92 5.38
C ASP A 227 -0.62 13.89 3.84
N LEU A 228 -1.20 12.81 3.31
CA LEU A 228 -1.25 12.58 1.87
C LEU A 228 -2.07 13.65 1.13
N ALA A 229 -3.24 14.04 1.65
CA ALA A 229 -4.12 14.99 0.95
C ALA A 229 -3.45 16.35 0.83
N THR A 230 -2.85 16.84 1.90
CA THR A 230 -2.09 18.11 1.91
C THR A 230 -0.89 18.04 0.98
N TRP A 231 -0.16 16.93 1.00
CA TRP A 231 1.01 16.74 0.15
C TRP A 231 0.63 16.67 -1.34
N VAL A 232 -0.38 15.87 -1.70
CA VAL A 232 -0.86 15.77 -3.11
C VAL A 232 -1.33 17.12 -3.61
N ARG A 233 -2.06 17.88 -2.78
CA ARG A 233 -2.49 19.25 -3.13
C ARG A 233 -1.30 20.17 -3.41
N ALA A 234 -0.25 20.10 -2.59
CA ALA A 234 0.95 20.91 -2.80
C ALA A 234 1.69 20.52 -4.08
N VAL A 235 1.80 19.22 -4.39
CA VAL A 235 2.42 18.70 -5.64
C VAL A 235 1.59 19.09 -6.87
N ALA A 236 0.26 19.02 -6.78
CA ALA A 236 -0.63 19.40 -7.88
C ALA A 236 -0.51 20.91 -8.25
N GLY A 237 -0.02 21.72 -7.30
CA GLY A 237 0.04 23.19 -7.44
C GLY A 237 -1.33 23.85 -7.33
N THR A 238 -1.35 25.18 -7.35
CA THR A 238 -2.61 25.94 -7.38
C THR A 238 -3.35 25.65 -8.69
N PRO A 239 -4.66 25.34 -8.67
CA PRO A 239 -5.44 25.19 -9.89
C PRO A 239 -5.24 26.43 -10.77
N GLN A 240 -4.74 26.24 -11.99
CA GLN A 240 -4.81 27.34 -12.97
C GLN A 240 -6.29 27.56 -13.25
N ALA A 241 -6.79 28.76 -12.91
CA ALA A 241 -8.12 29.18 -13.29
C ALA A 241 -8.28 28.95 -14.80
N ARG A 242 -9.31 28.15 -15.16
CA ARG A 242 -9.68 27.90 -16.55
C ARG A 242 -10.37 29.15 -17.13
#